data_8c1d8cdfc075d50a90230dc87d01c23f
#
_entry.id   8c1d8cdfc075d50a90230dc87d01c23f
#
_cell.length_a   1.000
_cell.length_b   1.000
_cell.length_c   1.000
_cell.angle_alpha   90.00
_cell.angle_beta   90.00
_cell.angle_gamma   90.00
#
_symmetry.space_group_name_H-M   'P 1'
#
loop_
_entity.id
_entity.type
_entity.pdbx_description
1 polymer ?
#
loop_
_entity_poly.entity_id
_entity_poly.type
_entity_poly.pdbx_seq_one_letter_code
_entity_poly.pdbx_strand_id
1 'polypeptide(L)'
;MVRKGRKKRKIRVLKRVAFWGIIVFISCTGMYFYREYKDIQLENIVSHTTENEGIEGRLQKMSNYDFRIKDIVENKSQYPEELLELLTTNIETIDFVLNYPEKKNNSPAETVGETRSGEIPLLLQWDERWGYQNYGDSMLAVNGCGPTALSMVIVGLTENKQATPYQVAQYAEKNGYYVEGVGSSWNMMTDVGSYFGIQGSEIPLGKDSIQTELELGHPIICAMRPGDFTTTGHFIVLIGMKDGKICVHDPNSKKRSEKLWNYETLESQINNLWSFTTLF
;
A
#
# COMPACT_ATOMS: atom_id res chain seq x y z
N MET A 1 17.37 54.60 -34.45
CA MET A 1 16.21 54.57 -33.53
C MET A 1 15.58 53.21 -33.30
N VAL A 2 15.70 52.24 -34.18
CA VAL A 2 15.02 50.87 -34.13
C VAL A 2 15.53 49.94 -33.00
N ARG A 3 16.80 50.01 -32.60
CA ARG A 3 17.39 49.11 -31.56
C ARG A 3 16.84 49.33 -30.14
N LYS A 4 16.46 50.58 -29.74
CA LYS A 4 15.91 50.88 -28.41
C LYS A 4 14.47 50.30 -28.19
N GLY A 5 13.67 50.25 -29.26
CA GLY A 5 12.29 49.72 -29.18
C GLY A 5 12.25 48.20 -29.00
N ARG A 6 13.13 47.44 -29.66
CA ARG A 6 13.25 45.99 -29.51
C ARG A 6 13.68 45.56 -28.10
N LYS A 7 14.59 46.30 -27.46
CA LYS A 7 15.06 46.03 -26.10
C LYS A 7 13.96 46.23 -25.07
N LYS A 8 13.15 47.32 -25.21
CA LYS A 8 11.99 47.58 -24.33
C LYS A 8 10.88 46.55 -24.48
N ARG A 9 10.66 46.01 -25.68
CA ARG A 9 9.66 44.97 -25.94
C ARG A 9 10.09 43.63 -25.32
N LYS A 10 11.36 43.23 -25.43
CA LYS A 10 11.91 42.04 -24.78
C LYS A 10 11.79 42.10 -23.25
N ILE A 11 12.10 43.22 -22.64
CA ILE A 11 12.01 43.42 -21.18
C ILE A 11 10.54 43.32 -20.70
N ARG A 12 9.58 43.87 -21.46
CA ARG A 12 8.15 43.73 -21.11
C ARG A 12 7.67 42.30 -21.22
N VAL A 13 8.10 41.57 -22.22
CA VAL A 13 7.77 40.13 -22.39
C VAL A 13 8.38 39.31 -21.23
N LEU A 14 9.65 39.54 -20.89
CA LEU A 14 10.33 38.88 -19.78
C LEU A 14 9.61 39.13 -18.43
N LYS A 15 9.21 40.40 -18.17
CA LYS A 15 8.45 40.76 -16.94
C LYS A 15 7.08 40.04 -16.89
N ARG A 16 6.38 39.92 -18.02
CA ARG A 16 5.11 39.22 -18.10
C ARG A 16 5.31 37.70 -17.84
N VAL A 17 6.31 37.11 -18.45
CA VAL A 17 6.62 35.64 -18.24
C VAL A 17 7.00 35.41 -16.77
N ALA A 18 7.85 36.26 -16.19
CA ALA A 18 8.20 36.16 -14.78
C ALA A 18 6.98 36.32 -13.86
N PHE A 19 6.09 37.28 -14.15
CA PHE A 19 4.86 37.50 -13.38
C PHE A 19 3.93 36.28 -13.43
N TRP A 20 3.68 35.70 -14.62
CA TRP A 20 2.89 34.48 -14.77
C TRP A 20 3.56 33.27 -14.12
N GLY A 21 4.89 33.15 -14.21
CA GLY A 21 5.67 32.12 -13.51
C GLY A 21 5.48 32.17 -11.99
N ILE A 22 5.48 33.39 -11.40
CA ILE A 22 5.23 33.59 -9.96
C ILE A 22 3.80 33.19 -9.60
N ILE A 23 2.79 33.58 -10.40
CA ILE A 23 1.40 33.22 -10.13
C ILE A 23 1.23 31.69 -10.18
N VAL A 24 1.78 31.02 -11.19
CA VAL A 24 1.73 29.55 -11.29
C VAL A 24 2.42 28.91 -10.09
N PHE A 25 3.60 29.41 -9.70
CA PHE A 25 4.31 28.91 -8.53
C PHE A 25 3.50 29.04 -7.23
N ILE A 26 2.91 30.23 -6.98
CA ILE A 26 2.06 30.47 -5.80
C ILE A 26 0.82 29.57 -5.83
N SER A 27 0.20 29.39 -7.01
CA SER A 27 -0.96 28.49 -7.15
C SER A 27 -0.59 27.03 -6.89
N CYS A 28 0.55 26.56 -7.42
CA CYS A 28 1.03 25.18 -7.19
C CYS A 28 1.38 24.95 -5.72
N THR A 29 2.08 25.89 -5.08
CA THR A 29 2.39 25.80 -3.64
C THR A 29 1.14 25.86 -2.78
N GLY A 30 0.19 26.73 -3.11
CA GLY A 30 -1.10 26.80 -2.40
C GLY A 30 -1.90 25.50 -2.53
N MET A 31 -1.95 24.90 -3.73
CA MET A 31 -2.60 23.59 -3.93
C MET A 31 -1.90 22.46 -3.17
N TYR A 32 -0.57 22.48 -3.13
CA TYR A 32 0.22 21.48 -2.38
C TYR A 32 -0.13 21.54 -0.88
N PHE A 33 -0.04 22.74 -0.25
CA PHE A 33 -0.39 22.90 1.17
C PHE A 33 -1.86 22.61 1.47
N TYR A 34 -2.78 22.93 0.55
CA TYR A 34 -4.19 22.63 0.72
C TYR A 34 -4.42 21.10 0.68
N ARG A 35 -3.75 20.39 -0.22
CA ARG A 35 -3.82 18.92 -0.29
C ARG A 35 -3.26 18.27 0.97
N GLU A 36 -2.09 18.71 1.42
CA GLU A 36 -1.46 18.22 2.65
C GLU A 36 -2.35 18.47 3.88
N TYR A 37 -2.95 19.67 3.98
CA TYR A 37 -3.92 19.97 5.03
C TYR A 37 -5.11 19.00 5.02
N LYS A 38 -5.70 18.72 3.87
CA LYS A 38 -6.80 17.77 3.73
C LYS A 38 -6.39 16.36 4.17
N ASP A 39 -5.24 15.90 3.72
CA ASP A 39 -4.73 14.57 4.06
C ASP A 39 -4.52 14.45 5.58
N ILE A 40 -3.97 15.46 6.24
CA ILE A 40 -3.83 15.52 7.71
C ILE A 40 -5.20 15.45 8.39
N GLN A 41 -6.21 16.20 7.91
CA GLN A 41 -7.54 16.15 8.52
C GLN A 41 -8.19 14.76 8.37
N LEU A 42 -8.05 14.13 7.20
CA LEU A 42 -8.55 12.79 6.96
C LEU A 42 -7.85 11.75 7.85
N GLU A 43 -6.51 11.81 7.97
CA GLU A 43 -5.75 10.95 8.87
C GLU A 43 -6.14 11.12 10.34
N ASN A 44 -6.38 12.37 10.77
CA ASN A 44 -6.87 12.65 12.12
C ASN A 44 -8.25 12.02 12.39
N ILE A 45 -9.15 12.03 11.40
CA ILE A 45 -10.45 11.38 11.53
C ILE A 45 -10.25 9.86 11.68
N VAL A 46 -9.40 9.26 10.87
CA VAL A 46 -9.10 7.82 10.92
C VAL A 46 -8.47 7.43 12.27
N SER A 47 -7.48 8.20 12.74
CA SER A 47 -6.73 7.87 13.98
C SER A 47 -7.48 8.16 15.29
N HIS A 48 -8.42 9.11 15.29
CA HIS A 48 -9.18 9.50 16.50
C HIS A 48 -10.62 8.96 16.51
N THR A 49 -10.91 7.99 15.67
CA THR A 49 -12.24 7.36 15.66
C THR A 49 -12.48 6.62 16.96
N THR A 50 -13.55 6.97 17.66
CA THR A 50 -14.02 6.23 18.82
C THR A 50 -14.79 4.98 18.36
N GLU A 51 -14.68 3.86 19.08
CA GLU A 51 -15.40 2.61 18.80
C GLU A 51 -16.93 2.79 18.63
N ASN A 52 -17.48 3.86 19.18
CA ASN A 52 -18.90 4.19 19.11
C ASN A 52 -19.33 4.90 17.81
N GLU A 53 -18.40 5.27 16.93
CA GLU A 53 -18.72 5.95 15.69
C GLU A 53 -18.79 4.96 14.53
N GLY A 54 -20.00 4.68 14.04
CA GLY A 54 -20.23 3.79 12.91
C GLY A 54 -19.58 4.31 11.62
N ILE A 55 -19.43 3.41 10.63
CA ILE A 55 -18.87 3.69 9.30
C ILE A 55 -19.49 4.96 8.67
N GLU A 56 -20.82 5.10 8.77
CA GLU A 56 -21.57 6.22 8.18
C GLU A 56 -21.17 7.58 8.78
N GLY A 57 -21.03 7.65 10.09
CA GLY A 57 -20.60 8.89 10.77
C GLY A 57 -19.19 9.31 10.38
N ARG A 58 -18.27 8.32 10.26
CA ARG A 58 -16.89 8.55 9.79
C ARG A 58 -16.86 9.07 8.36
N LEU A 59 -17.54 8.41 7.43
CA LEU A 59 -17.63 8.81 6.04
C LEU A 59 -18.23 10.22 5.89
N GLN A 60 -19.27 10.55 6.66
CA GLN A 60 -19.87 11.89 6.64
C GLN A 60 -18.88 12.97 7.09
N LYS A 61 -18.06 12.72 8.12
CA LYS A 61 -16.99 13.65 8.52
C LYS A 61 -15.93 13.79 7.44
N MET A 62 -15.47 12.67 6.87
CA MET A 62 -14.44 12.64 5.83
C MET A 62 -14.90 13.36 4.55
N SER A 63 -16.19 13.27 4.20
CA SER A 63 -16.78 13.92 3.01
C SER A 63 -16.66 15.44 3.00
N ASN A 64 -16.48 16.06 4.16
CA ASN A 64 -16.24 17.51 4.26
C ASN A 64 -14.84 17.92 3.75
N TYR A 65 -13.92 16.97 3.66
CA TYR A 65 -12.52 17.24 3.28
C TYR A 65 -12.19 16.73 1.87
N ASP A 66 -12.95 15.76 1.34
CA ASP A 66 -12.69 15.24 -0.01
C ASP A 66 -13.98 15.00 -0.79
N PHE A 67 -14.09 15.62 -1.98
CA PHE A 67 -15.28 15.51 -2.84
C PHE A 67 -15.49 14.08 -3.36
N ARG A 68 -14.44 13.27 -3.51
CA ARG A 68 -14.54 11.85 -3.90
C ARG A 68 -15.28 11.05 -2.83
N ILE A 69 -14.98 11.31 -1.56
CA ILE A 69 -15.69 10.68 -0.44
C ILE A 69 -17.14 11.15 -0.38
N LYS A 70 -17.39 12.42 -0.70
CA LYS A 70 -18.76 12.93 -0.78
C LYS A 70 -19.56 12.19 -1.87
N ASP A 71 -18.97 11.95 -3.03
CA ASP A 71 -19.58 11.19 -4.12
C ASP A 71 -19.88 9.73 -3.69
N ILE A 72 -18.93 9.08 -3.00
CA ILE A 72 -19.14 7.74 -2.42
C ILE A 72 -20.31 7.73 -1.44
N VAL A 73 -20.42 8.73 -0.54
CA VAL A 73 -21.49 8.84 0.45
C VAL A 73 -22.85 9.02 -0.24
N GLU A 74 -22.94 9.89 -1.25
CA GLU A 74 -24.16 10.14 -2.02
C GLU A 74 -24.63 8.89 -2.80
N ASN A 75 -23.72 8.00 -3.16
CA ASN A 75 -23.95 6.79 -3.94
C ASN A 75 -23.69 5.49 -3.14
N LYS A 76 -23.74 5.53 -1.81
CA LYS A 76 -23.28 4.45 -0.92
C LYS A 76 -23.85 3.06 -1.22
N SER A 77 -25.07 2.99 -1.76
CA SER A 77 -25.72 1.72 -2.13
C SER A 77 -25.00 0.95 -3.24
N GLN A 78 -24.06 1.57 -3.96
CA GLN A 78 -23.25 0.92 -4.99
C GLN A 78 -22.01 0.22 -4.44
N TYR A 79 -21.68 0.43 -3.16
CA TYR A 79 -20.47 -0.05 -2.51
C TYR A 79 -20.79 -1.09 -1.44
N PRO A 80 -20.06 -2.22 -1.39
CA PRO A 80 -20.11 -3.15 -0.26
C PRO A 80 -19.67 -2.46 1.03
N GLU A 81 -20.24 -2.87 2.15
CA GLU A 81 -19.92 -2.29 3.46
C GLU A 81 -18.43 -2.43 3.80
N GLU A 82 -17.80 -3.55 3.46
CA GLU A 82 -16.37 -3.81 3.65
C GLU A 82 -15.46 -2.80 2.93
N LEU A 83 -15.85 -2.28 1.77
CA LEU A 83 -15.11 -1.22 1.08
C LEU A 83 -15.30 0.14 1.74
N LEU A 84 -16.48 0.41 2.25
CA LEU A 84 -16.73 1.62 3.02
C LEU A 84 -15.94 1.60 4.33
N GLU A 85 -15.84 0.45 4.98
CA GLU A 85 -15.00 0.25 6.16
C GLU A 85 -13.51 0.41 5.82
N LEU A 86 -13.03 -0.22 4.74
CA LEU A 86 -11.66 -0.06 4.25
C LEU A 86 -11.30 1.43 4.04
N LEU A 87 -12.19 2.21 3.41
CA LEU A 87 -11.98 3.65 3.23
C LEU A 87 -11.88 4.40 4.56
N THR A 88 -12.69 4.03 5.56
CA THR A 88 -12.68 4.71 6.87
C THR A 88 -11.47 4.36 7.72
N THR A 89 -10.72 3.31 7.37
CA THR A 89 -9.51 2.87 8.06
C THR A 89 -8.23 3.17 7.29
N ASN A 90 -8.35 3.38 5.97
CA ASN A 90 -7.21 3.68 5.10
C ASN A 90 -7.59 4.69 4.00
N ILE A 91 -7.23 5.95 4.19
CA ILE A 91 -7.53 7.03 3.21
C ILE A 91 -6.80 6.86 1.88
N GLU A 92 -5.73 6.06 1.82
CA GLU A 92 -5.01 5.79 0.56
C GLU A 92 -5.88 5.04 -0.45
N THR A 93 -6.98 4.41 0.00
CA THR A 93 -7.91 3.62 -0.82
C THR A 93 -9.02 4.42 -1.47
N ILE A 94 -9.06 5.75 -1.31
CA ILE A 94 -10.16 6.60 -1.83
C ILE A 94 -10.45 6.34 -3.31
N ASP A 95 -9.43 6.38 -4.17
CA ASP A 95 -9.62 6.18 -5.61
C ASP A 95 -10.02 4.74 -5.94
N PHE A 96 -9.46 3.75 -5.23
CA PHE A 96 -9.84 2.35 -5.36
C PHE A 96 -11.33 2.15 -5.02
N VAL A 97 -11.80 2.70 -3.90
CA VAL A 97 -13.20 2.58 -3.51
C VAL A 97 -14.10 3.34 -4.49
N LEU A 98 -13.77 4.59 -4.85
CA LEU A 98 -14.54 5.39 -5.81
C LEU A 98 -14.76 4.65 -7.14
N ASN A 99 -13.72 3.99 -7.65
CA ASN A 99 -13.76 3.33 -8.96
C ASN A 99 -14.40 1.92 -8.93
N TYR A 100 -14.78 1.41 -7.75
CA TYR A 100 -15.37 0.07 -7.61
C TYR A 100 -16.56 -0.18 -8.52
N PRO A 101 -17.60 0.69 -8.62
CA PRO A 101 -18.78 0.40 -9.42
C PRO A 101 -18.46 0.14 -10.90
N GLU A 102 -17.45 0.83 -11.43
CA GLU A 102 -17.04 0.72 -12.82
C GLU A 102 -16.07 -0.44 -13.07
N LYS A 103 -15.19 -0.74 -12.10
CA LYS A 103 -14.04 -1.63 -12.30
C LYS A 103 -14.16 -3.01 -11.67
N LYS A 104 -15.15 -3.24 -10.79
CA LYS A 104 -15.31 -4.51 -10.04
C LYS A 104 -15.38 -5.77 -10.90
N ASN A 105 -15.81 -5.64 -12.16
CA ASN A 105 -15.97 -6.77 -13.09
C ASN A 105 -14.78 -6.90 -14.07
N ASN A 106 -13.73 -6.08 -13.92
CA ASN A 106 -12.56 -6.19 -14.77
C ASN A 106 -11.81 -7.50 -14.47
N SER A 107 -11.28 -8.12 -15.51
CA SER A 107 -10.37 -9.26 -15.34
C SER A 107 -9.11 -8.80 -14.60
N PRO A 108 -8.57 -9.62 -13.68
CA PRO A 108 -7.32 -9.30 -13.02
C PRO A 108 -6.16 -9.26 -14.01
N ALA A 109 -5.15 -8.42 -13.72
CA ALA A 109 -3.96 -8.36 -14.53
C ALA A 109 -3.17 -9.68 -14.47
N GLU A 110 -2.63 -10.11 -15.61
CA GLU A 110 -1.83 -11.34 -15.73
C GLU A 110 -0.42 -11.18 -15.15
N THR A 111 0.07 -9.94 -15.00
CA THR A 111 1.41 -9.65 -14.48
C THR A 111 1.37 -8.44 -13.53
N VAL A 112 2.39 -8.35 -12.66
CA VAL A 112 2.58 -7.19 -11.79
C VAL A 112 3.07 -5.94 -12.55
N GLY A 113 3.38 -6.07 -13.85
CA GLY A 113 3.93 -4.99 -14.68
C GLY A 113 5.46 -4.89 -14.58
N GLU A 114 6.00 -3.70 -14.88
CA GLU A 114 7.45 -3.49 -14.85
C GLU A 114 7.99 -3.45 -13.41
N THR A 115 9.06 -4.20 -13.18
CA THR A 115 9.80 -4.25 -11.91
C THR A 115 11.29 -4.08 -12.20
N ARG A 116 12.04 -3.64 -11.20
CA ARG A 116 13.51 -3.58 -11.30
C ARG A 116 14.08 -4.92 -10.86
N SER A 117 15.04 -5.42 -11.64
CA SER A 117 15.75 -6.66 -11.31
C SER A 117 16.50 -6.51 -9.97
N GLY A 118 16.40 -7.53 -9.11
CA GLY A 118 17.05 -7.54 -7.79
C GLY A 118 16.39 -6.66 -6.72
N GLU A 119 15.24 -6.03 -7.00
CA GLU A 119 14.48 -5.26 -6.02
C GLU A 119 13.16 -5.98 -5.68
N ILE A 120 12.80 -6.01 -4.41
CA ILE A 120 11.47 -6.45 -3.96
C ILE A 120 10.48 -5.34 -4.31
N PRO A 121 9.49 -5.55 -5.22
CA PRO A 121 8.55 -4.49 -5.61
C PRO A 121 7.56 -4.20 -4.47
N LEU A 122 7.10 -2.95 -4.35
CA LEU A 122 5.94 -2.62 -3.54
C LEU A 122 4.67 -2.95 -4.33
N LEU A 123 3.90 -3.91 -3.86
CA LEU A 123 2.58 -4.24 -4.37
C LEU A 123 1.53 -3.93 -3.30
N LEU A 124 0.40 -3.37 -3.73
CA LEU A 124 -0.69 -3.03 -2.81
C LEU A 124 -1.84 -4.02 -2.98
N GLN A 125 -2.40 -4.53 -1.88
CA GLN A 125 -3.53 -5.45 -1.91
C GLN A 125 -4.78 -4.81 -2.55
N TRP A 126 -4.91 -3.49 -2.44
CA TRP A 126 -5.98 -2.69 -3.02
C TRP A 126 -5.62 -2.04 -4.36
N ASP A 127 -4.62 -2.53 -5.09
CA ASP A 127 -4.38 -2.11 -6.47
C ASP A 127 -5.54 -2.58 -7.37
N GLU A 128 -6.10 -1.68 -8.19
CA GLU A 128 -7.25 -1.96 -9.06
C GLU A 128 -7.02 -3.11 -10.05
N ARG A 129 -5.78 -3.45 -10.30
CA ARG A 129 -5.40 -4.57 -11.18
C ARG A 129 -5.80 -5.94 -10.64
N TRP A 130 -6.00 -6.06 -9.31
CA TRP A 130 -6.36 -7.33 -8.65
C TRP A 130 -7.22 -7.17 -7.40
N GLY A 131 -7.25 -6.01 -6.77
CA GLY A 131 -7.87 -5.78 -5.46
C GLY A 131 -9.37 -6.05 -5.39
N TYR A 132 -10.09 -5.95 -6.52
CA TYR A 132 -11.52 -6.25 -6.59
C TYR A 132 -11.83 -7.75 -6.69
N GLN A 133 -10.83 -8.60 -6.90
CA GLN A 133 -11.01 -10.04 -7.00
C GLN A 133 -11.21 -10.65 -5.60
N ASN A 134 -11.94 -11.76 -5.53
CA ASN A 134 -12.18 -12.44 -4.26
C ASN A 134 -10.95 -13.19 -3.75
N TYR A 135 -10.79 -13.18 -2.44
CA TYR A 135 -9.90 -14.05 -1.68
C TYR A 135 -10.60 -14.46 -0.38
N GLY A 136 -11.09 -15.69 -0.36
CA GLY A 136 -11.94 -16.21 0.70
C GLY A 136 -13.33 -15.55 0.68
N ASP A 137 -13.75 -15.05 1.82
CA ASP A 137 -15.08 -14.45 2.05
C ASP A 137 -15.15 -12.96 1.70
N SER A 138 -14.05 -12.34 1.27
CA SER A 138 -14.01 -10.92 0.93
C SER A 138 -13.13 -10.64 -0.30
N MET A 139 -12.95 -9.36 -0.63
CA MET A 139 -12.04 -8.93 -1.68
C MET A 139 -10.58 -9.05 -1.25
N LEU A 140 -9.70 -9.25 -2.23
CA LEU A 140 -8.26 -9.24 -2.01
C LEU A 140 -7.78 -7.91 -1.41
N ALA A 141 -8.44 -6.80 -1.75
CA ALA A 141 -8.19 -5.50 -1.13
C ALA A 141 -8.37 -5.48 0.39
N VAL A 142 -9.20 -6.39 0.93
CA VAL A 142 -9.50 -6.51 2.38
C VAL A 142 -8.65 -7.60 3.00
N ASN A 143 -8.71 -8.83 2.47
CA ASN A 143 -8.11 -10.03 3.05
C ASN A 143 -6.70 -10.36 2.53
N GLY A 144 -6.22 -9.64 1.51
CA GLY A 144 -5.09 -10.06 0.67
C GLY A 144 -3.69 -9.67 1.16
N CYS A 145 -3.50 -9.25 2.40
CA CYS A 145 -2.17 -8.85 2.88
C CYS A 145 -1.13 -9.99 2.77
N GLY A 146 -1.49 -11.21 3.16
CA GLY A 146 -0.61 -12.38 3.07
C GLY A 146 -0.20 -12.74 1.63
N PRO A 147 -1.14 -12.99 0.72
CA PRO A 147 -0.82 -13.24 -0.69
C PRO A 147 -0.04 -12.10 -1.35
N THR A 148 -0.34 -10.85 -1.01
CA THR A 148 0.36 -9.69 -1.57
C THR A 148 1.79 -9.61 -1.05
N ALA A 149 2.02 -9.82 0.26
CA ALA A 149 3.35 -9.88 0.83
C ALA A 149 4.19 -10.99 0.18
N LEU A 150 3.61 -12.18 0.05
CA LEU A 150 4.29 -13.32 -0.59
C LEU A 150 4.55 -13.05 -2.09
N SER A 151 3.62 -12.44 -2.81
CA SER A 151 3.80 -12.02 -4.21
C SER A 151 4.98 -11.07 -4.37
N MET A 152 5.13 -10.06 -3.49
CA MET A 152 6.29 -9.15 -3.51
C MET A 152 7.61 -9.92 -3.41
N VAL A 153 7.70 -10.85 -2.47
CA VAL A 153 8.91 -11.67 -2.26
C VAL A 153 9.18 -12.59 -3.46
N ILE A 154 8.16 -13.30 -3.97
CA ILE A 154 8.29 -14.16 -5.15
C ILE A 154 8.81 -13.36 -6.34
N VAL A 155 8.15 -12.25 -6.67
CA VAL A 155 8.53 -11.42 -7.82
C VAL A 155 9.95 -10.88 -7.66
N GLY A 156 10.31 -10.41 -6.46
CA GLY A 156 11.64 -9.84 -6.20
C GLY A 156 12.77 -10.86 -6.27
N LEU A 157 12.55 -12.09 -5.78
CA LEU A 157 13.58 -13.13 -5.75
C LEU A 157 13.69 -13.92 -7.07
N THR A 158 12.57 -14.11 -7.79
CA THR A 158 12.51 -15.00 -8.96
C THR A 158 12.29 -14.27 -10.30
N GLU A 159 11.99 -12.97 -10.25
CA GLU A 159 11.57 -12.18 -11.42
C GLU A 159 10.29 -12.72 -12.12
N ASN A 160 9.56 -13.60 -11.46
CA ASN A 160 8.30 -14.15 -11.96
C ASN A 160 7.16 -13.11 -11.85
N LYS A 161 7.04 -12.26 -12.86
CA LYS A 161 6.03 -11.19 -12.92
C LYS A 161 4.59 -11.72 -12.98
N GLN A 162 4.37 -12.99 -13.28
CA GLN A 162 3.05 -13.63 -13.30
C GLN A 162 2.56 -14.02 -11.90
N ALA A 163 3.44 -14.06 -10.90
CA ALA A 163 3.06 -14.31 -9.51
C ALA A 163 2.39 -13.05 -8.90
N THR A 164 1.29 -12.59 -9.52
CA THR A 164 0.51 -11.45 -9.01
C THR A 164 -0.12 -11.76 -7.65
N PRO A 165 -0.48 -10.77 -6.83
CA PRO A 165 -1.22 -11.00 -5.59
C PRO A 165 -2.45 -11.88 -5.78
N TYR A 166 -3.17 -11.73 -6.91
CA TYR A 166 -4.31 -12.57 -7.23
C TYR A 166 -3.93 -14.03 -7.54
N GLN A 167 -2.87 -14.26 -8.31
CA GLN A 167 -2.41 -15.63 -8.62
C GLN A 167 -1.94 -16.36 -7.36
N VAL A 168 -1.23 -15.67 -6.47
CA VAL A 168 -0.80 -16.22 -5.18
C VAL A 168 -2.01 -16.49 -4.28
N ALA A 169 -3.00 -15.58 -4.23
CA ALA A 169 -4.24 -15.75 -3.49
C ALA A 169 -5.04 -16.97 -3.97
N GLN A 170 -5.22 -17.11 -5.29
CA GLN A 170 -5.92 -18.26 -5.89
C GLN A 170 -5.24 -19.59 -5.56
N TYR A 171 -3.90 -19.63 -5.63
CA TYR A 171 -3.16 -20.84 -5.26
C TYR A 171 -3.32 -21.14 -3.76
N ALA A 172 -3.20 -20.13 -2.90
CA ALA A 172 -3.34 -20.28 -1.45
C ALA A 172 -4.74 -20.77 -1.06
N GLU A 173 -5.80 -20.15 -1.60
CA GLU A 173 -7.18 -20.54 -1.33
C GLU A 173 -7.47 -21.97 -1.79
N LYS A 174 -7.08 -22.33 -3.03
CA LYS A 174 -7.26 -23.66 -3.59
C LYS A 174 -6.59 -24.77 -2.76
N ASN A 175 -5.49 -24.45 -2.07
CA ASN A 175 -4.71 -25.38 -1.27
C ASN A 175 -5.01 -25.29 0.25
N GLY A 176 -6.06 -24.55 0.64
CA GLY A 176 -6.55 -24.52 2.02
C GLY A 176 -5.76 -23.60 2.97
N TYR A 177 -5.03 -22.63 2.44
CA TYR A 177 -4.29 -21.66 3.25
C TYR A 177 -5.10 -20.40 3.60
N TYR A 178 -6.34 -20.28 3.12
CA TYR A 178 -7.30 -19.29 3.60
C TYR A 178 -8.08 -19.85 4.78
N VAL A 179 -8.25 -19.06 5.83
CA VAL A 179 -9.02 -19.39 7.03
C VAL A 179 -10.11 -18.35 7.21
N GLU A 180 -11.37 -18.77 7.15
CA GLU A 180 -12.54 -17.90 7.28
C GLU A 180 -12.48 -17.07 8.58
N GLY A 181 -12.71 -15.76 8.46
CA GLY A 181 -12.65 -14.81 9.56
C GLY A 181 -11.26 -14.49 10.11
N VAL A 182 -10.19 -15.11 9.57
CA VAL A 182 -8.80 -14.89 10.00
C VAL A 182 -7.92 -14.36 8.85
N GLY A 183 -8.19 -14.80 7.62
CA GLY A 183 -7.39 -14.50 6.43
C GLY A 183 -6.39 -15.61 6.11
N SER A 184 -5.13 -15.25 5.80
CA SER A 184 -4.10 -16.22 5.43
C SER A 184 -3.51 -16.95 6.64
N SER A 185 -3.44 -18.28 6.59
CA SER A 185 -2.76 -19.09 7.60
C SER A 185 -1.24 -18.86 7.55
N TRP A 186 -0.55 -19.00 8.69
CA TRP A 186 0.90 -18.83 8.76
C TRP A 186 1.68 -19.88 7.95
N ASN A 187 1.14 -21.10 7.85
CA ASN A 187 1.74 -22.16 7.04
C ASN A 187 1.87 -21.77 5.56
N MET A 188 1.09 -20.79 5.09
CA MET A 188 1.23 -20.25 3.75
C MET A 188 2.66 -19.73 3.49
N MET A 189 3.33 -19.19 4.50
CA MET A 189 4.66 -18.58 4.37
C MET A 189 5.75 -19.63 4.13
N THR A 190 5.58 -20.86 4.66
CA THR A 190 6.53 -21.96 4.46
C THR A 190 6.20 -22.81 3.23
N ASP A 191 4.92 -22.99 2.91
CA ASP A 191 4.49 -24.05 2.00
C ASP A 191 4.24 -23.51 0.58
N VAL A 192 3.57 -22.35 0.45
CA VAL A 192 3.16 -21.79 -0.85
C VAL A 192 4.36 -21.33 -1.69
N GLY A 193 5.39 -20.80 -1.04
CA GLY A 193 6.58 -20.29 -1.71
C GLY A 193 7.26 -21.30 -2.62
N SER A 194 7.28 -22.58 -2.23
CA SER A 194 7.94 -23.65 -2.98
C SER A 194 7.36 -23.85 -4.38
N TYR A 195 6.06 -23.69 -4.56
CA TYR A 195 5.41 -23.75 -5.88
C TYR A 195 5.90 -22.62 -6.80
N PHE A 196 6.29 -21.47 -6.23
CA PHE A 196 6.76 -20.30 -6.96
C PHE A 196 8.29 -20.17 -7.00
N GLY A 197 9.04 -21.18 -6.52
CA GLY A 197 10.51 -21.21 -6.60
C GLY A 197 11.24 -20.52 -5.45
N ILE A 198 10.58 -20.27 -4.33
CA ILE A 198 11.20 -19.72 -3.11
C ILE A 198 10.96 -20.62 -1.90
N GLN A 199 11.84 -20.53 -0.90
CA GLN A 199 11.75 -21.21 0.38
C GLN A 199 11.57 -20.21 1.50
N GLY A 200 10.48 -20.31 2.26
CA GLY A 200 10.26 -19.58 3.51
C GLY A 200 10.72 -20.41 4.71
N SER A 201 11.43 -19.80 5.63
CA SER A 201 11.89 -20.42 6.87
C SER A 201 11.63 -19.49 8.05
N GLU A 202 10.98 -20.01 9.09
CA GLU A 202 10.77 -19.25 10.32
C GLU A 202 12.12 -18.94 10.98
N ILE A 203 12.30 -17.70 11.43
CA ILE A 203 13.52 -17.25 12.10
C ILE A 203 13.18 -16.66 13.47
N PRO A 204 14.12 -16.68 14.44
CA PRO A 204 13.87 -16.09 15.74
C PRO A 204 13.75 -14.57 15.66
N LEU A 205 12.81 -14.00 16.43
CA LEU A 205 12.67 -12.55 16.57
C LEU A 205 13.87 -12.01 17.34
N GLY A 206 14.70 -11.23 16.68
CA GLY A 206 15.90 -10.62 17.25
C GLY A 206 16.57 -9.66 16.28
N LYS A 207 17.20 -8.61 16.79
CA LYS A 207 17.83 -7.58 15.97
C LYS A 207 18.90 -8.15 15.05
N ASP A 208 19.78 -8.98 15.62
CA ASP A 208 20.88 -9.60 14.88
C ASP A 208 20.37 -10.59 13.83
N SER A 209 19.32 -11.34 14.14
CA SER A 209 18.69 -12.27 13.21
C SER A 209 18.11 -11.54 11.99
N ILE A 210 17.30 -10.49 12.22
CA ILE A 210 16.71 -9.67 11.15
C ILE A 210 17.81 -8.99 10.34
N GLN A 211 18.81 -8.39 11.00
CA GLN A 211 19.89 -7.69 10.31
C GLN A 211 20.68 -8.65 9.43
N THR A 212 21.06 -9.83 9.95
CA THR A 212 21.81 -10.84 9.19
C THR A 212 21.08 -11.27 7.93
N GLU A 213 19.79 -11.60 8.03
CA GLU A 213 19.00 -12.02 6.88
C GLU A 213 18.89 -10.91 5.82
N LEU A 214 18.61 -9.68 6.25
CA LEU A 214 18.50 -8.54 5.34
C LEU A 214 19.83 -8.17 4.67
N GLU A 215 20.97 -8.31 5.37
CA GLU A 215 22.32 -8.12 4.81
C GLU A 215 22.70 -9.20 3.79
N LEU A 216 22.16 -10.41 3.94
CA LEU A 216 22.28 -11.49 2.95
C LEU A 216 21.36 -11.31 1.72
N GLY A 217 20.51 -10.28 1.74
CA GLY A 217 19.53 -10.01 0.67
C GLY A 217 18.27 -10.89 0.77
N HIS A 218 18.04 -11.51 1.92
CA HIS A 218 16.86 -12.32 2.19
C HIS A 218 15.74 -11.44 2.72
N PRO A 219 14.64 -11.20 1.98
CA PRO A 219 13.49 -10.48 2.48
C PRO A 219 12.79 -11.28 3.59
N ILE A 220 12.15 -10.57 4.52
CA ILE A 220 11.47 -11.17 5.65
C ILE A 220 10.01 -10.77 5.63
N ILE A 221 9.08 -11.73 5.65
CA ILE A 221 7.66 -11.46 5.90
C ILE A 221 7.42 -11.55 7.41
N CYS A 222 6.73 -10.54 7.96
CA CYS A 222 6.34 -10.49 9.37
C CYS A 222 4.82 -10.55 9.50
N ALA A 223 4.32 -11.41 10.38
CA ALA A 223 2.96 -11.35 10.90
C ALA A 223 2.93 -10.33 12.04
N MET A 224 2.11 -9.30 11.90
CA MET A 224 1.99 -8.20 12.85
C MET A 224 0.80 -8.39 13.78
N ARG A 225 0.97 -8.02 15.06
CA ARG A 225 -0.11 -7.82 16.03
C ARG A 225 -0.57 -6.36 16.01
N PRO A 226 -1.67 -6.00 16.73
CA PRO A 226 -2.16 -4.62 16.81
C PRO A 226 -1.06 -3.60 17.14
N GLY A 227 -1.02 -2.49 16.39
CA GLY A 227 -0.03 -1.45 16.49
C GLY A 227 -0.09 -0.47 15.31
N ASP A 228 1.05 0.01 14.82
CA ASP A 228 1.12 1.00 13.73
C ASP A 228 0.61 0.46 12.38
N PHE A 229 0.58 -0.86 12.18
CA PHE A 229 0.26 -1.48 10.90
C PHE A 229 -1.17 -1.99 10.82
N THR A 230 -1.78 -2.32 11.95
CA THR A 230 -3.09 -2.97 12.01
C THR A 230 -3.71 -2.84 13.39
N THR A 231 -5.03 -2.96 13.46
CA THR A 231 -5.78 -3.10 14.73
C THR A 231 -6.10 -4.57 15.07
N THR A 232 -5.88 -5.50 14.15
CA THR A 232 -6.17 -6.94 14.31
C THR A 232 -4.95 -7.81 14.04
N GLY A 233 -4.65 -8.06 12.78
CA GLY A 233 -3.51 -8.80 12.27
C GLY A 233 -3.16 -8.32 10.87
N HIS A 234 -1.88 -8.44 10.46
CA HIS A 234 -1.42 -7.99 9.16
C HIS A 234 -0.12 -8.68 8.76
N PHE A 235 0.21 -8.66 7.47
CA PHE A 235 1.52 -9.09 6.98
C PHE A 235 2.24 -7.92 6.30
N ILE A 236 3.52 -7.73 6.64
CA ILE A 236 4.42 -6.76 6.00
C ILE A 236 5.69 -7.45 5.54
N VAL A 237 6.46 -6.81 4.65
CA VAL A 237 7.75 -7.33 4.16
C VAL A 237 8.86 -6.39 4.57
N LEU A 238 9.88 -6.90 5.27
CA LEU A 238 11.14 -6.19 5.49
C LEU A 238 12.03 -6.48 4.28
N ILE A 239 12.50 -5.42 3.60
CA ILE A 239 13.18 -5.54 2.31
C ILE A 239 14.65 -5.14 2.33
N GLY A 240 15.15 -4.67 3.47
CA GLY A 240 16.53 -4.23 3.62
C GLY A 240 16.70 -3.21 4.73
N MET A 241 17.89 -2.65 4.82
CA MET A 241 18.23 -1.62 5.81
C MET A 241 18.80 -0.36 5.13
N LYS A 242 18.47 0.80 5.69
CA LYS A 242 19.01 2.10 5.29
C LYS A 242 19.19 2.99 6.51
N ASP A 243 20.38 3.59 6.66
CA ASP A 243 20.72 4.50 7.77
C ASP A 243 20.45 3.89 9.16
N GLY A 244 20.74 2.58 9.33
CA GLY A 244 20.50 1.83 10.56
C GLY A 244 19.03 1.54 10.87
N LYS A 245 18.14 1.81 9.94
CA LYS A 245 16.70 1.56 10.05
C LYS A 245 16.24 0.54 9.01
N ILE A 246 15.09 -0.06 9.25
CA ILE A 246 14.50 -1.10 8.41
C ILE A 246 13.59 -0.47 7.37
N CYS A 247 13.78 -0.87 6.10
CA CYS A 247 12.88 -0.57 4.99
C CYS A 247 11.76 -1.61 4.97
N VAL A 248 10.52 -1.14 4.91
CA VAL A 248 9.31 -1.97 4.94
C VAL A 248 8.51 -1.77 3.67
N HIS A 249 7.99 -2.85 3.09
CA HIS A 249 6.88 -2.80 2.15
C HIS A 249 5.61 -3.32 2.82
N ASP A 250 4.64 -2.45 2.93
CA ASP A 250 3.33 -2.72 3.52
C ASP A 250 2.29 -2.89 2.41
N PRO A 251 1.68 -4.07 2.24
CA PRO A 251 0.65 -4.31 1.23
C PRO A 251 -0.55 -3.37 1.31
N ASN A 252 -0.76 -2.75 2.47
CA ASN A 252 -1.91 -1.87 2.70
C ASN A 252 -1.56 -0.38 2.73
N SER A 253 -0.29 0.03 2.65
CA SER A 253 0.06 1.46 2.73
C SER A 253 1.34 1.84 2.02
N LYS A 254 1.24 2.77 1.09
CA LYS A 254 2.39 3.45 0.48
C LYS A 254 3.14 4.30 1.52
N LYS A 255 2.40 5.06 2.34
CA LYS A 255 2.97 5.95 3.35
C LYS A 255 3.81 5.21 4.38
N ARG A 256 3.33 4.04 4.85
CA ARG A 256 4.12 3.19 5.76
C ARG A 256 5.32 2.58 5.07
N SER A 257 5.22 2.28 3.77
CA SER A 257 6.33 1.76 2.96
C SER A 257 7.41 2.79 2.64
N GLU A 258 7.09 4.08 2.61
CA GLU A 258 8.04 5.18 2.41
C GLU A 258 8.82 5.52 3.69
N LYS A 259 8.34 5.09 4.86
CA LYS A 259 8.93 5.39 6.16
C LYS A 259 10.05 4.38 6.49
N LEU A 260 11.14 4.87 7.08
CA LEU A 260 12.17 4.04 7.68
C LEU A 260 11.80 3.74 9.13
N TRP A 261 11.85 2.45 9.52
CA TRP A 261 11.38 1.97 10.82
C TRP A 261 12.54 1.61 11.75
N ASN A 262 12.42 1.97 13.03
CA ASN A 262 13.35 1.50 14.04
C ASN A 262 13.02 0.04 14.42
N TYR A 263 14.05 -0.74 14.72
CA TYR A 263 13.89 -2.14 15.16
C TYR A 263 12.95 -2.25 16.36
N GLU A 264 13.15 -1.41 17.37
CA GLU A 264 12.40 -1.44 18.64
C GLU A 264 10.89 -1.19 18.44
N THR A 265 10.55 -0.38 17.43
CA THR A 265 9.14 -0.16 17.05
C THR A 265 8.55 -1.40 16.40
N LEU A 266 9.29 -2.06 15.52
CA LEU A 266 8.81 -3.26 14.82
C LEU A 266 8.76 -4.47 15.77
N GLU A 267 9.81 -4.69 16.59
CA GLU A 267 9.90 -5.81 17.52
C GLU A 267 8.67 -5.93 18.42
N SER A 268 8.21 -4.80 18.95
CA SER A 268 7.04 -4.77 19.84
C SER A 268 5.75 -5.21 19.17
N GLN A 269 5.70 -5.19 17.84
CA GLN A 269 4.50 -5.45 17.02
C GLN A 269 4.60 -6.73 16.17
N ILE A 270 5.79 -7.34 16.06
CA ILE A 270 5.96 -8.60 15.35
C ILE A 270 5.46 -9.75 16.21
N ASN A 271 4.61 -10.61 15.63
CA ASN A 271 4.13 -11.84 16.26
C ASN A 271 4.92 -13.06 15.78
N ASN A 272 5.21 -13.14 14.50
CA ASN A 272 6.08 -14.15 13.90
C ASN A 272 6.74 -13.62 12.62
N LEU A 273 7.81 -14.25 12.15
CA LEU A 273 8.54 -13.81 10.95
C LEU A 273 9.24 -14.96 10.23
N TRP A 274 9.31 -14.84 8.90
CA TRP A 274 9.92 -15.83 7.99
C TRP A 274 10.88 -15.14 7.04
N SER A 275 12.08 -15.67 6.92
CA SER A 275 13.07 -15.27 5.92
C SER A 275 12.90 -16.09 4.64
N PHE A 276 13.17 -15.50 3.48
CA PHE A 276 12.96 -16.13 2.18
C PHE A 276 14.23 -16.15 1.33
N THR A 277 14.45 -17.29 0.68
CA THR A 277 15.52 -17.49 -0.31
C THR A 277 14.97 -18.11 -1.58
N THR A 278 15.72 -18.07 -2.68
CA THR A 278 15.41 -18.86 -3.88
C THR A 278 15.68 -20.36 -3.63
N LEU A 279 14.93 -21.23 -4.29
CA LEU A 279 15.16 -22.68 -4.25
C LEU A 279 16.32 -23.13 -5.15
N PHE A 280 16.78 -22.29 -6.10
CA PHE A 280 17.79 -22.62 -7.11
C PHE A 280 18.82 -21.52 -7.24
#